data_3a408d335a1877d659238582c3a7ba4f
#
_entry.id   3a408d335a1877d659238582c3a7ba4f
#
_cell.length_a   1.000
_cell.length_b   1.000
_cell.length_c   1.000
_cell.angle_alpha   90.00
_cell.angle_beta   90.00
_cell.angle_gamma   90.00
#
_symmetry.space_group_name_H-M   'P 1'
#
loop_
_entity.id
_entity.type
_entity.pdbx_description
1 polymer ?
#
loop_
_entity_poly.entity_id
_entity_poly.type
_entity_poly.pdbx_seq_one_letter_code
_entity_poly.pdbx_strand_id
1 'polypeptide(L)'
;MRKIFLFIVLLSTASFSQSDSVGVWKYVQPKSYIAYKTTKPITIDGQADEQAWKLAGWTDPFVDIEGLQKPKPQYKTRVKILWDDNYFYFYAELEEPNVWANITQRDAVIFHNNDFEIFIKPYTDFPQYCEFEMNALNTVWDLLLMNAYREDGPIINNWDIKGLKSAVHINGTINDPSDIDKGWSAEIAIPRSALNELRFKNMKVQIPEIWRINFSRVEWNYQINNGKYIRERDKDGKLLPEHNWVWSPQGAIDMHMPEFWGYVKFSDKKPGTDNFAPPDDDKIIQALFYLYKKEKAYLKLHGNYTKNIKELESPMFVFDNKVCNPAIVITNFGFEILFNLSSKRIKYVINEKGFIKKVRY
;
A
#
# COMPACT_ATOMS: atom_id res chain seq x y z
N MET A 1 -22.43 30.70 -6.33
CA MET A 1 -22.46 30.27 -4.91
C MET A 1 -21.61 29.01 -4.83
N ARG A 2 -20.38 29.14 -4.33
CA ARG A 2 -19.46 27.99 -4.14
C ARG A 2 -19.96 27.16 -2.94
N LYS A 3 -20.39 25.94 -3.20
CA LYS A 3 -20.65 24.97 -2.13
C LYS A 3 -19.31 24.44 -1.62
N ILE A 4 -18.93 24.88 -0.43
CA ILE A 4 -17.81 24.32 0.32
C ILE A 4 -18.30 22.97 0.84
N PHE A 5 -17.77 21.88 0.29
CA PHE A 5 -17.93 20.53 0.87
C PHE A 5 -17.02 20.43 2.08
N LEU A 6 -17.62 20.50 3.25
CA LEU A 6 -16.93 20.23 4.51
C LEU A 6 -16.77 18.72 4.64
N PHE A 7 -15.57 18.20 4.38
CA PHE A 7 -15.22 16.82 4.67
C PHE A 7 -15.11 16.66 6.19
N ILE A 8 -16.13 16.06 6.80
CA ILE A 8 -16.03 15.59 8.19
C ILE A 8 -15.21 14.28 8.14
N VAL A 9 -13.92 14.40 8.32
CA VAL A 9 -13.03 13.26 8.60
C VAL A 9 -13.38 12.76 10.00
N LEU A 10 -14.09 11.66 10.07
CA LEU A 10 -14.24 10.89 11.31
C LEU A 10 -12.86 10.37 11.71
N LEU A 11 -12.23 11.06 12.66
CA LEU A 11 -11.03 10.63 13.32
C LEU A 11 -11.33 9.36 14.14
N SER A 12 -11.20 8.20 13.52
CA SER A 12 -10.97 6.98 14.27
C SER A 12 -9.58 7.13 14.89
N THR A 13 -9.53 7.38 16.18
CA THR A 13 -8.31 7.25 16.96
C THR A 13 -7.86 5.81 16.84
N ALA A 14 -6.83 5.55 16.05
CA ALA A 14 -6.16 4.27 16.05
C ALA A 14 -5.60 4.08 17.47
N SER A 15 -6.37 3.39 18.31
CA SER A 15 -5.91 2.95 19.60
C SER A 15 -4.83 1.90 19.35
N PHE A 16 -3.57 2.30 19.41
CA PHE A 16 -2.47 1.37 19.58
C PHE A 16 -2.61 0.77 20.98
N SER A 17 -3.48 -0.24 21.11
CA SER A 17 -3.53 -1.07 22.30
C SER A 17 -2.34 -2.01 22.31
N GLN A 18 -1.19 -1.52 22.73
CA GLN A 18 -0.14 -2.37 23.27
C GLN A 18 0.01 -2.03 24.74
N SER A 19 -0.37 -2.99 25.59
CA SER A 19 -0.27 -2.93 27.04
C SER A 19 1.17 -2.68 27.49
N ASP A 20 1.31 -1.81 28.45
CA ASP A 20 2.50 -1.28 29.08
C ASP A 20 3.38 -2.31 29.77
N SER A 21 4.33 -2.83 29.03
CA SER A 21 5.68 -3.10 29.53
C SER A 21 6.63 -2.52 28.48
N VAL A 22 7.69 -1.85 28.92
CA VAL A 22 8.76 -1.35 28.05
C VAL A 22 9.40 -2.55 27.35
N GLY A 23 8.71 -3.07 26.33
CA GLY A 23 9.10 -4.25 25.57
C GLY A 23 10.15 -3.89 24.52
N VAL A 24 10.73 -4.92 23.92
CA VAL A 24 11.57 -4.76 22.74
C VAL A 24 10.68 -4.52 21.52
N TRP A 25 11.01 -3.50 20.72
CA TRP A 25 10.33 -3.24 19.47
C TRP A 25 10.40 -4.44 18.53
N LYS A 26 9.28 -4.78 17.92
CA LYS A 26 9.17 -5.95 17.05
C LYS A 26 9.10 -5.50 15.58
N TYR A 27 10.05 -5.95 14.80
CA TYR A 27 10.03 -5.82 13.35
C TYR A 27 8.92 -6.68 12.75
N VAL A 28 8.16 -6.11 11.84
CA VAL A 28 7.17 -6.82 11.02
C VAL A 28 7.76 -6.99 9.63
N GLN A 29 8.13 -8.23 9.29
CA GLN A 29 8.71 -8.50 7.96
C GLN A 29 7.64 -8.36 6.88
N PRO A 30 7.80 -7.42 5.93
CA PRO A 30 6.88 -7.29 4.82
C PRO A 30 6.93 -8.50 3.88
N LYS A 31 5.86 -8.71 3.14
CA LYS A 31 5.82 -9.71 2.07
C LYS A 31 6.85 -9.39 0.99
N SER A 32 7.20 -10.38 0.19
CA SER A 32 8.13 -10.19 -0.93
C SER A 32 7.69 -10.99 -2.16
N TYR A 33 8.00 -10.44 -3.33
CA TYR A 33 7.68 -11.05 -4.63
C TYR A 33 8.80 -10.80 -5.61
N ILE A 34 9.03 -11.74 -6.54
CA ILE A 34 9.95 -11.57 -7.67
C ILE A 34 9.14 -11.49 -8.95
N ALA A 35 9.10 -10.31 -9.55
CA ALA A 35 8.48 -10.09 -10.85
C ALA A 35 9.49 -10.40 -11.95
N TYR A 36 9.21 -11.40 -12.79
CA TYR A 36 10.09 -11.78 -13.87
C TYR A 36 9.77 -11.05 -15.17
N LYS A 37 10.82 -10.85 -15.98
CA LYS A 37 10.67 -10.23 -17.29
C LYS A 37 9.93 -11.17 -18.25
N THR A 38 8.89 -10.66 -18.92
CA THR A 38 8.29 -11.33 -20.07
C THR A 38 8.98 -10.91 -21.36
N THR A 39 9.15 -11.86 -22.27
CA THR A 39 9.71 -11.60 -23.61
C THR A 39 8.64 -11.56 -24.69
N LYS A 40 7.39 -11.84 -24.34
CA LYS A 40 6.23 -11.79 -25.23
C LYS A 40 5.27 -10.72 -24.75
N PRO A 41 4.61 -9.99 -25.67
CA PRO A 41 3.57 -9.05 -25.32
C PRO A 41 2.45 -9.73 -24.51
N ILE A 42 1.87 -8.98 -23.56
CA ILE A 42 0.65 -9.34 -22.85
C ILE A 42 -0.51 -8.59 -23.50
N THR A 43 -1.58 -9.31 -23.78
CA THR A 43 -2.84 -8.72 -24.26
C THR A 43 -3.67 -8.35 -23.05
N ILE A 44 -4.05 -7.11 -22.91
CA ILE A 44 -4.80 -6.65 -21.73
C ILE A 44 -6.29 -6.86 -22.03
N ASP A 45 -6.82 -8.01 -21.60
CA ASP A 45 -8.22 -8.42 -21.79
C ASP A 45 -8.91 -8.89 -20.49
N GLY A 46 -8.17 -8.83 -19.38
CA GLY A 46 -8.66 -9.23 -18.06
C GLY A 46 -8.44 -10.72 -17.75
N GLN A 47 -7.77 -11.49 -18.60
CA GLN A 47 -7.52 -12.91 -18.44
C GLN A 47 -6.01 -13.21 -18.41
N ALA A 48 -5.59 -14.21 -17.66
CA ALA A 48 -4.17 -14.61 -17.55
C ALA A 48 -3.93 -15.91 -18.33
N ASP A 49 -4.26 -15.93 -19.61
CA ASP A 49 -4.16 -17.13 -20.44
C ASP A 49 -2.84 -17.22 -21.23
N GLU A 50 -2.05 -16.13 -21.30
CA GLU A 50 -0.73 -16.17 -21.90
C GLU A 50 0.25 -17.05 -21.13
N GLN A 51 1.18 -17.64 -21.86
CA GLN A 51 2.22 -18.48 -21.28
C GLN A 51 3.06 -17.76 -20.22
N ALA A 52 3.24 -16.44 -20.34
CA ALA A 52 3.97 -15.64 -19.36
C ALA A 52 3.28 -15.64 -17.99
N TRP A 53 1.96 -15.46 -17.97
CA TRP A 53 1.15 -15.53 -16.75
C TRP A 53 1.14 -16.92 -16.12
N LYS A 54 1.17 -17.99 -16.92
CA LYS A 54 1.26 -19.38 -16.43
C LYS A 54 2.56 -19.66 -15.70
N LEU A 55 3.64 -18.98 -16.09
CA LEU A 55 4.97 -19.09 -15.47
C LEU A 55 5.16 -18.13 -14.26
N ALA A 56 4.34 -17.09 -14.15
CA ALA A 56 4.38 -16.17 -13.01
C ALA A 56 3.77 -16.84 -11.77
N GLY A 57 4.49 -16.78 -10.64
CA GLY A 57 3.97 -17.20 -9.35
C GLY A 57 2.85 -16.28 -8.86
N TRP A 58 1.97 -16.79 -8.02
CA TRP A 58 1.01 -15.99 -7.29
C TRP A 58 1.67 -15.36 -6.06
N THR A 59 1.19 -14.19 -5.65
CA THR A 59 1.39 -13.69 -4.28
C THR A 59 0.73 -14.64 -3.27
N ASP A 60 1.10 -14.53 -2.00
CA ASP A 60 0.25 -15.08 -0.96
C ASP A 60 -1.16 -14.49 -1.08
N PRO A 61 -2.20 -15.23 -0.68
CA PRO A 61 -3.55 -14.67 -0.55
C PRO A 61 -3.56 -13.46 0.39
N PHE A 62 -4.46 -12.52 0.12
CA PHE A 62 -4.63 -11.35 0.98
C PHE A 62 -5.09 -11.76 2.38
N VAL A 63 -4.77 -10.92 3.33
CA VAL A 63 -5.15 -11.00 4.74
C VAL A 63 -5.81 -9.70 5.16
N ASP A 64 -6.43 -9.67 6.34
CA ASP A 64 -6.93 -8.42 6.91
C ASP A 64 -5.78 -7.39 7.06
N ILE A 65 -6.06 -6.13 6.82
CA ILE A 65 -5.07 -5.05 6.88
C ILE A 65 -4.39 -4.94 8.25
N GLU A 66 -5.10 -5.28 9.34
CA GLU A 66 -4.55 -5.32 10.69
C GLU A 66 -3.71 -6.59 10.97
N GLY A 67 -3.72 -7.57 10.06
CA GLY A 67 -2.86 -8.75 10.12
C GLY A 67 -3.55 -10.03 10.58
N LEU A 68 -2.74 -11.07 10.83
CA LEU A 68 -3.21 -12.45 11.06
C LEU A 68 -4.01 -12.67 12.34
N GLN A 69 -4.04 -11.72 13.27
CA GLN A 69 -4.88 -11.75 14.47
C GLN A 69 -6.35 -11.48 14.16
N LYS A 70 -6.66 -10.96 12.98
CA LYS A 70 -8.01 -10.75 12.51
C LYS A 70 -8.54 -11.97 11.74
N PRO A 71 -9.86 -12.10 11.58
CA PRO A 71 -10.42 -13.15 10.73
C PRO A 71 -9.83 -13.12 9.33
N LYS A 72 -9.69 -14.29 8.73
CA LYS A 72 -9.29 -14.37 7.31
C LYS A 72 -10.33 -13.70 6.42
N PRO A 73 -9.91 -13.08 5.31
CA PRO A 73 -10.81 -12.63 4.27
C PRO A 73 -11.83 -13.71 3.87
N GLN A 74 -13.06 -13.31 3.69
CA GLN A 74 -14.15 -14.20 3.30
C GLN A 74 -13.93 -14.75 1.89
N TYR A 75 -13.39 -13.89 1.02
CA TYR A 75 -13.12 -14.19 -0.39
C TYR A 75 -11.65 -14.04 -0.67
N LYS A 76 -11.11 -14.98 -1.45
CA LYS A 76 -9.70 -15.03 -1.78
C LYS A 76 -9.36 -13.97 -2.82
N THR A 77 -8.27 -13.26 -2.59
CA THR A 77 -7.63 -12.37 -3.56
C THR A 77 -6.16 -12.69 -3.66
N ARG A 78 -5.60 -12.66 -4.88
CA ARG A 78 -4.18 -12.88 -5.14
C ARG A 78 -3.75 -12.18 -6.42
N VAL A 79 -2.46 -11.90 -6.55
CA VAL A 79 -1.91 -11.13 -7.67
C VAL A 79 -0.72 -11.84 -8.30
N LYS A 80 -0.53 -11.65 -9.59
CA LYS A 80 0.70 -11.96 -10.33
C LYS A 80 1.30 -10.67 -10.86
N ILE A 81 2.63 -10.61 -10.95
CA ILE A 81 3.34 -9.44 -11.46
C ILE A 81 4.36 -9.90 -12.51
N LEU A 82 4.35 -9.24 -13.65
CA LEU A 82 5.35 -9.36 -14.71
C LEU A 82 5.83 -7.96 -15.12
N TRP A 83 6.86 -7.90 -15.92
CA TRP A 83 7.34 -6.67 -16.52
C TRP A 83 8.03 -6.93 -17.87
N ASP A 84 8.10 -5.88 -18.69
CA ASP A 84 8.95 -5.84 -19.88
C ASP A 84 9.66 -4.49 -19.99
N ASP A 85 10.24 -4.17 -21.15
CA ASP A 85 10.94 -2.90 -21.33
C ASP A 85 10.03 -1.67 -21.34
N ASN A 86 8.71 -1.88 -21.52
CA ASN A 86 7.73 -0.82 -21.68
C ASN A 86 6.74 -0.72 -20.51
N TYR A 87 6.36 -1.86 -19.91
CA TYR A 87 5.26 -1.94 -18.94
C TYR A 87 5.64 -2.75 -17.69
N PHE A 88 4.97 -2.41 -16.60
CA PHE A 88 4.73 -3.30 -15.47
C PHE A 88 3.32 -3.84 -15.61
N TYR A 89 3.16 -5.16 -15.47
CA TYR A 89 1.90 -5.86 -15.62
C TYR A 89 1.45 -6.45 -14.29
N PHE A 90 0.19 -6.26 -13.97
CA PHE A 90 -0.45 -6.81 -12.78
C PHE A 90 -1.69 -7.57 -13.21
N TYR A 91 -1.86 -8.76 -12.67
CA TYR A 91 -3.06 -9.56 -12.84
C TYR A 91 -3.59 -9.94 -11.46
N ALA A 92 -4.79 -9.49 -11.15
CA ALA A 92 -5.48 -9.80 -9.91
C ALA A 92 -6.64 -10.76 -10.17
N GLU A 93 -6.82 -11.73 -9.27
CA GLU A 93 -7.96 -12.63 -9.24
C GLU A 93 -8.68 -12.45 -7.90
N LEU A 94 -9.97 -12.11 -7.96
CA LEU A 94 -10.81 -11.82 -6.82
C LEU A 94 -12.02 -12.78 -6.82
N GLU A 95 -12.09 -13.66 -5.84
CA GLU A 95 -13.31 -14.43 -5.57
C GLU A 95 -14.38 -13.44 -5.07
N GLU A 96 -15.56 -13.49 -5.71
CA GLU A 96 -16.66 -12.59 -5.40
C GLU A 96 -17.98 -13.25 -5.84
N PRO A 97 -18.80 -13.73 -4.92
CA PRO A 97 -20.06 -14.41 -5.27
C PRO A 97 -21.16 -13.45 -5.75
N ASN A 98 -20.96 -12.15 -5.59
CA ASN A 98 -21.92 -11.13 -5.98
C ASN A 98 -21.17 -9.92 -6.53
N VAL A 99 -20.80 -10.02 -7.81
CA VAL A 99 -20.03 -8.95 -8.46
C VAL A 99 -20.94 -7.74 -8.72
N TRP A 100 -20.62 -6.63 -8.10
CA TRP A 100 -21.38 -5.41 -8.29
C TRP A 100 -20.49 -4.18 -8.31
N ALA A 101 -20.88 -3.19 -9.11
CA ALA A 101 -20.30 -1.85 -9.11
C ALA A 101 -21.30 -0.86 -9.73
N ASN A 102 -21.24 0.40 -9.31
CA ASN A 102 -22.12 1.44 -9.82
C ASN A 102 -21.41 2.78 -10.11
N ILE A 103 -20.12 2.89 -9.82
CA ILE A 103 -19.32 4.06 -10.14
C ILE A 103 -18.76 3.90 -11.55
N THR A 104 -19.12 4.83 -12.43
CA THR A 104 -18.73 4.85 -13.86
C THR A 104 -17.90 6.08 -14.22
N GLN A 105 -17.78 7.04 -13.31
CA GLN A 105 -17.00 8.24 -13.54
C GLN A 105 -15.55 8.00 -13.14
N ARG A 106 -14.61 8.21 -14.07
CA ARG A 106 -13.17 8.23 -13.81
C ARG A 106 -12.85 9.27 -12.72
N ASP A 107 -11.86 8.96 -11.89
CA ASP A 107 -11.39 9.80 -10.79
C ASP A 107 -12.45 10.12 -9.71
N ALA A 108 -13.51 9.32 -9.68
CA ALA A 108 -14.39 9.27 -8.52
C ALA A 108 -13.76 8.41 -7.42
N VAL A 109 -14.25 8.52 -6.22
CA VAL A 109 -13.79 7.72 -5.06
C VAL A 109 -14.24 6.27 -5.26
N ILE A 110 -13.37 5.44 -5.85
CA ILE A 110 -13.67 4.08 -6.31
C ILE A 110 -13.92 3.13 -5.16
N PHE A 111 -13.20 3.27 -4.04
CA PHE A 111 -13.37 2.40 -2.86
C PHE A 111 -14.78 2.46 -2.23
N HIS A 112 -15.66 3.31 -2.72
CA HIS A 112 -17.10 3.25 -2.40
C HIS A 112 -17.82 2.07 -3.09
N ASN A 113 -17.18 1.37 -4.03
CA ASN A 113 -17.55 0.04 -4.52
C ASN A 113 -16.59 -1.01 -3.93
N ASN A 114 -16.87 -2.29 -4.18
CA ASN A 114 -15.84 -3.31 -4.08
C ASN A 114 -14.80 -3.01 -5.16
N ASP A 115 -13.52 -3.05 -4.81
CA ASP A 115 -12.46 -2.62 -5.70
C ASP A 115 -11.17 -3.44 -5.57
N PHE A 116 -10.22 -3.10 -6.40
CA PHE A 116 -8.84 -3.57 -6.35
C PHE A 116 -7.91 -2.37 -6.48
N GLU A 117 -6.90 -2.31 -5.61
CA GLU A 117 -5.99 -1.19 -5.50
C GLU A 117 -4.53 -1.62 -5.63
N ILE A 118 -3.70 -0.75 -6.19
CA ILE A 118 -2.24 -0.91 -6.31
C ILE A 118 -1.55 0.34 -5.77
N PHE A 119 -0.69 0.17 -4.80
CA PHE A 119 0.14 1.23 -4.23
C PHE A 119 1.59 1.00 -4.64
N ILE A 120 2.24 1.99 -5.28
CA ILE A 120 3.59 1.86 -5.84
C ILE A 120 4.51 2.97 -5.33
N LYS A 121 5.60 2.57 -4.67
CA LYS A 121 6.64 3.44 -4.15
C LYS A 121 8.02 2.96 -4.61
N PRO A 122 8.61 3.57 -5.66
CA PRO A 122 9.90 3.15 -6.20
C PRO A 122 11.09 3.39 -5.26
N TYR A 123 11.02 4.41 -4.39
CA TYR A 123 12.08 4.75 -3.44
C TYR A 123 11.60 4.68 -2.00
N THR A 124 12.39 4.08 -1.13
CA THR A 124 12.08 3.97 0.30
C THR A 124 12.42 5.22 1.09
N ASP A 125 13.35 6.04 0.61
CA ASP A 125 13.90 7.23 1.26
C ASP A 125 13.12 8.52 0.96
N PHE A 126 12.23 8.50 -0.02
CA PHE A 126 11.32 9.62 -0.32
C PHE A 126 9.89 9.27 0.07
N PRO A 127 9.06 10.24 0.51
CA PRO A 127 7.69 9.96 0.94
C PRO A 127 6.71 9.66 -0.20
N GLN A 128 6.98 10.13 -1.43
CA GLN A 128 6.05 10.05 -2.55
C GLN A 128 5.75 8.63 -3.01
N TYR A 129 4.52 8.41 -3.45
CA TYR A 129 4.03 7.19 -4.07
C TYR A 129 2.82 7.47 -4.98
N CYS A 130 2.43 6.54 -5.80
CA CYS A 130 1.16 6.58 -6.51
C CYS A 130 0.23 5.48 -6.03
N GLU A 131 -1.04 5.73 -6.25
CA GLU A 131 -2.16 4.87 -5.96
C GLU A 131 -3.01 4.71 -7.21
N PHE A 132 -3.51 3.52 -7.40
CA PHE A 132 -4.41 3.15 -8.49
C PHE A 132 -5.53 2.31 -7.89
N GLU A 133 -6.78 2.71 -8.13
CA GLU A 133 -7.97 1.97 -7.74
C GLU A 133 -8.80 1.63 -8.97
N MET A 134 -9.45 0.48 -8.97
CA MET A 134 -10.42 0.11 -10.00
C MET A 134 -11.53 -0.77 -9.47
N ASN A 135 -12.74 -0.60 -10.00
CA ASN A 135 -13.87 -1.47 -9.72
C ASN A 135 -14.14 -2.49 -10.84
N ALA A 136 -15.11 -3.36 -10.63
CA ALA A 136 -15.48 -4.41 -11.60
C ALA A 136 -16.06 -3.88 -12.92
N LEU A 137 -16.42 -2.59 -13.04
CA LEU A 137 -16.77 -1.92 -14.29
C LEU A 137 -15.56 -1.38 -15.05
N ASN A 138 -14.33 -1.65 -14.58
CA ASN A 138 -13.11 -1.05 -15.12
C ASN A 138 -13.09 0.47 -15.03
N THR A 139 -13.77 1.04 -14.04
CA THR A 139 -13.65 2.46 -13.72
C THR A 139 -12.45 2.66 -12.83
N VAL A 140 -11.62 3.62 -13.18
CA VAL A 140 -10.29 3.83 -12.60
C VAL A 140 -10.23 5.16 -11.88
N TRP A 141 -9.49 5.19 -10.79
CA TRP A 141 -8.97 6.37 -10.11
C TRP A 141 -7.47 6.20 -9.88
N ASP A 142 -6.67 7.12 -10.40
CA ASP A 142 -5.23 7.12 -10.22
C ASP A 142 -4.75 8.48 -9.71
N LEU A 143 -3.89 8.47 -8.73
CA LEU A 143 -3.44 9.69 -8.04
C LEU A 143 -1.99 9.59 -7.60
N LEU A 144 -1.35 10.76 -7.49
CA LEU A 144 -0.01 10.90 -6.97
C LEU A 144 -0.06 11.54 -5.59
N LEU A 145 0.52 10.88 -4.60
CA LEU A 145 0.63 11.38 -3.24
C LEU A 145 2.06 11.85 -2.97
N MET A 146 2.19 13.10 -2.57
CA MET A 146 3.50 13.66 -2.16
C MET A 146 3.90 13.20 -0.76
N ASN A 147 2.92 12.79 0.05
CA ASN A 147 3.05 12.10 1.32
C ASN A 147 1.71 11.44 1.67
N ALA A 148 1.66 10.60 2.72
CA ALA A 148 0.42 9.98 3.17
C ALA A 148 -0.65 11.02 3.56
N TYR A 149 -1.93 10.67 3.39
CA TYR A 149 -3.05 11.56 3.75
C TYR A 149 -2.96 12.08 5.19
N ARG A 150 -2.60 11.21 6.14
CA ARG A 150 -2.51 11.55 7.57
C ARG A 150 -1.29 12.37 7.94
N GLU A 151 -0.40 12.60 6.97
CA GLU A 151 0.85 13.35 7.11
C GLU A 151 0.78 14.71 6.41
N ASP A 152 -0.45 15.21 6.15
CA ASP A 152 -0.72 16.49 5.48
C ASP A 152 -0.06 16.61 4.08
N GLY A 153 0.12 15.48 3.41
CA GLY A 153 0.68 15.45 2.07
C GLY A 153 -0.30 15.97 1.02
N PRO A 154 0.16 16.80 0.06
CA PRO A 154 -0.64 17.13 -1.10
C PRO A 154 -0.99 15.88 -1.91
N ILE A 155 -2.26 15.80 -2.32
CA ILE A 155 -2.78 14.77 -3.21
C ILE A 155 -3.00 15.41 -4.56
N ILE A 156 -2.47 14.81 -5.60
CA ILE A 156 -2.62 15.26 -6.98
C ILE A 156 -3.61 14.35 -7.67
N ASN A 157 -4.91 14.65 -7.53
CA ASN A 157 -6.00 13.90 -8.13
C ASN A 157 -6.05 13.99 -9.66
N ASN A 158 -5.45 15.02 -10.23
CA ASN A 158 -5.41 15.22 -11.70
C ASN A 158 -4.17 14.57 -12.32
N TRP A 159 -3.48 13.73 -11.56
CA TRP A 159 -2.38 12.95 -12.11
C TRP A 159 -2.94 11.69 -12.75
N ASP A 160 -2.56 11.46 -14.00
CA ASP A 160 -2.94 10.28 -14.75
C ASP A 160 -1.73 9.40 -15.00
N ILE A 161 -1.90 8.09 -14.87
CA ILE A 161 -0.95 7.11 -15.40
C ILE A 161 -1.03 7.11 -16.93
N LYS A 162 -0.27 8.01 -17.54
CA LYS A 162 -0.31 8.20 -19.00
C LYS A 162 -0.01 6.91 -19.75
N GLY A 163 -0.98 6.47 -20.56
CA GLY A 163 -0.89 5.24 -21.36
C GLY A 163 -1.21 3.97 -20.58
N LEU A 164 -1.84 4.09 -19.41
CA LEU A 164 -2.44 2.98 -18.68
C LEU A 164 -3.34 2.15 -19.61
N LYS A 165 -3.26 0.82 -19.46
CA LYS A 165 -4.22 -0.13 -20.04
C LYS A 165 -4.76 -0.98 -18.92
N SER A 166 -6.07 -1.17 -18.89
CA SER A 166 -6.73 -2.04 -17.93
C SER A 166 -7.90 -2.75 -18.57
N ALA A 167 -8.17 -3.96 -18.12
CA ALA A 167 -9.32 -4.74 -18.50
C ALA A 167 -9.82 -5.55 -17.31
N VAL A 168 -11.11 -5.80 -17.28
CA VAL A 168 -11.79 -6.64 -16.30
C VAL A 168 -12.49 -7.79 -17.03
N HIS A 169 -12.37 -8.98 -16.48
CA HIS A 169 -13.15 -10.14 -16.89
C HIS A 169 -14.03 -10.57 -15.71
N ILE A 170 -15.34 -10.66 -15.93
CA ILE A 170 -16.31 -11.14 -14.96
C ILE A 170 -16.54 -12.64 -15.19
N ASN A 171 -16.29 -13.45 -14.18
CA ASN A 171 -16.61 -14.87 -14.19
C ASN A 171 -17.98 -15.09 -13.53
N GLY A 172 -19.01 -14.70 -14.26
CA GLY A 172 -20.39 -14.62 -13.82
C GLY A 172 -21.12 -13.49 -14.53
N THR A 173 -21.92 -12.74 -13.80
CA THR A 173 -22.63 -11.54 -14.27
C THR A 173 -22.34 -10.37 -13.34
N ILE A 174 -22.53 -9.15 -13.81
CA ILE A 174 -22.34 -7.96 -12.97
C ILE A 174 -23.68 -7.31 -12.65
N ASN A 175 -23.89 -6.94 -11.39
CA ASN A 175 -25.11 -6.28 -10.93
C ASN A 175 -26.40 -7.11 -11.05
N ASP A 176 -26.28 -8.42 -11.12
CA ASP A 176 -27.44 -9.33 -11.12
C ASP A 176 -27.54 -10.09 -9.79
N PRO A 177 -28.46 -9.72 -8.88
CA PRO A 177 -28.61 -10.41 -7.60
C PRO A 177 -29.36 -11.73 -7.69
N SER A 178 -29.71 -12.22 -8.87
CA SER A 178 -30.46 -13.46 -9.05
C SER A 178 -29.58 -14.68 -9.24
N ASP A 179 -28.27 -14.52 -9.46
CA ASP A 179 -27.32 -15.61 -9.62
C ASP A 179 -26.16 -15.51 -8.60
N ILE A 180 -25.20 -16.41 -8.72
CA ILE A 180 -23.98 -16.45 -7.90
C ILE A 180 -22.78 -16.52 -8.81
N ASP A 181 -21.92 -15.53 -8.69
CA ASP A 181 -20.69 -15.40 -9.46
C ASP A 181 -19.55 -16.26 -8.90
N LYS A 182 -18.51 -16.41 -9.68
CA LYS A 182 -17.22 -16.93 -9.19
C LYS A 182 -16.26 -15.83 -8.80
N GLY A 183 -16.44 -14.64 -9.35
CA GLY A 183 -15.64 -13.46 -9.09
C GLY A 183 -15.27 -12.71 -10.36
N TRP A 184 -14.23 -11.92 -10.25
CA TRP A 184 -13.71 -11.13 -11.36
C TRP A 184 -12.18 -11.10 -11.34
N SER A 185 -11.61 -10.76 -12.45
CA SER A 185 -10.17 -10.53 -12.58
C SER A 185 -9.88 -9.22 -13.25
N ALA A 186 -8.76 -8.62 -12.85
CA ALA A 186 -8.27 -7.36 -13.40
C ALA A 186 -6.89 -7.59 -14.01
N GLU A 187 -6.68 -7.08 -15.19
CA GLU A 187 -5.39 -7.07 -15.86
C GLU A 187 -4.99 -5.64 -16.18
N ILE A 188 -3.82 -5.22 -15.70
CA ILE A 188 -3.39 -3.83 -15.70
C ILE A 188 -1.96 -3.76 -16.27
N ALA A 189 -1.74 -2.88 -17.24
CA ALA A 189 -0.42 -2.54 -17.75
C ALA A 189 -0.11 -1.07 -17.49
N ILE A 190 0.84 -0.82 -16.60
CA ILE A 190 1.31 0.52 -16.23
C ILE A 190 2.57 0.80 -17.05
N PRO A 191 2.59 1.83 -17.92
CA PRO A 191 3.81 2.20 -18.64
C PRO A 191 4.92 2.57 -17.67
N ARG A 192 6.11 2.02 -17.87
CA ARG A 192 7.28 2.33 -17.04
C ARG A 192 7.64 3.81 -17.07
N SER A 193 7.39 4.47 -18.20
CA SER A 193 7.61 5.91 -18.37
C SER A 193 6.66 6.77 -17.53
N ALA A 194 5.45 6.31 -17.26
CA ALA A 194 4.50 7.04 -16.43
C ALA A 194 4.96 7.19 -14.98
N LEU A 195 5.76 6.23 -14.48
CA LEU A 195 6.30 6.26 -13.13
C LEU A 195 7.62 7.05 -12.99
N ASN A 196 8.12 7.67 -14.09
CA ASN A 196 9.35 8.48 -14.03
C ASN A 196 9.19 9.72 -13.14
N GLU A 197 7.97 10.23 -12.98
CA GLU A 197 7.69 11.37 -12.08
C GLU A 197 7.96 11.00 -10.61
N LEU A 198 7.73 9.75 -10.23
CA LEU A 198 8.08 9.22 -8.91
C LEU A 198 9.57 8.91 -8.75
N ARG A 199 10.32 8.86 -9.85
CA ARG A 199 11.72 8.38 -9.87
C ARG A 199 12.75 9.51 -9.96
N PHE A 200 12.35 10.78 -10.02
CA PHE A 200 13.22 11.98 -10.07
C PHE A 200 14.30 12.02 -11.16
N LYS A 201 14.42 10.99 -11.98
CA LYS A 201 15.38 10.89 -13.08
C LYS A 201 14.80 10.03 -14.17
N ASN A 202 15.00 10.40 -15.44
CA ASN A 202 14.79 9.55 -16.60
C ASN A 202 15.79 8.38 -16.60
N MET A 203 15.81 7.60 -15.53
CA MET A 203 16.71 6.48 -15.40
C MET A 203 16.10 5.26 -16.07
N LYS A 204 16.88 4.62 -16.95
CA LYS A 204 16.60 3.23 -17.31
C LYS A 204 16.54 2.43 -16.01
N VAL A 205 15.51 1.58 -15.88
CA VAL A 205 15.42 0.67 -14.75
C VAL A 205 16.70 -0.15 -14.68
N GLN A 206 17.42 -0.04 -13.58
CA GLN A 206 18.60 -0.86 -13.34
C GLN A 206 18.13 -2.18 -12.74
N ILE A 207 18.37 -3.27 -13.45
CA ILE A 207 18.00 -4.60 -12.99
C ILE A 207 19.16 -5.21 -12.20
N PRO A 208 18.92 -5.74 -11.00
CA PRO A 208 17.64 -5.82 -10.30
C PRO A 208 17.22 -4.48 -9.66
N GLU A 209 15.97 -4.09 -9.81
CA GLU A 209 15.37 -2.97 -9.11
C GLU A 209 14.36 -3.49 -8.08
N ILE A 210 14.25 -2.82 -6.94
CA ILE A 210 13.38 -3.25 -5.82
C ILE A 210 12.50 -2.07 -5.42
N TRP A 211 11.20 -2.28 -5.42
CA TRP A 211 10.20 -1.28 -5.03
C TRP A 211 9.36 -1.75 -3.86
N ARG A 212 8.77 -0.81 -3.15
CA ARG A 212 7.65 -1.07 -2.25
C ARG A 212 6.37 -1.04 -3.08
N ILE A 213 5.63 -2.14 -3.04
CA ILE A 213 4.32 -2.26 -3.67
C ILE A 213 3.40 -2.94 -2.67
N ASN A 214 2.16 -2.48 -2.60
CA ASN A 214 1.13 -3.25 -1.92
C ASN A 214 -0.13 -3.28 -2.78
N PHE A 215 -0.98 -4.23 -2.44
CA PHE A 215 -2.29 -4.41 -3.05
C PHE A 215 -3.32 -4.40 -1.95
N SER A 216 -4.46 -3.79 -2.25
CA SER A 216 -5.63 -3.81 -1.40
C SER A 216 -6.86 -4.25 -2.17
N ARG A 217 -7.84 -4.72 -1.46
CA ARG A 217 -9.21 -4.92 -1.87
C ARG A 217 -10.10 -4.32 -0.82
N VAL A 218 -10.93 -3.39 -1.20
CA VAL A 218 -12.06 -2.95 -0.38
C VAL A 218 -13.24 -3.84 -0.67
N GLU A 219 -13.85 -4.36 0.39
CA GLU A 219 -15.03 -5.22 0.31
C GLU A 219 -16.11 -4.67 1.21
N TRP A 220 -17.30 -4.43 0.64
CA TRP A 220 -18.46 -3.94 1.37
C TRP A 220 -19.48 -5.05 1.60
N ASN A 221 -19.98 -5.16 2.81
CA ASN A 221 -21.24 -5.83 3.01
C ASN A 221 -22.35 -5.10 2.25
N TYR A 222 -23.26 -5.85 1.66
CA TYR A 222 -24.33 -5.32 0.84
C TYR A 222 -25.68 -5.84 1.28
N GLN A 223 -26.73 -5.12 0.86
CA GLN A 223 -28.11 -5.54 0.86
C GLN A 223 -28.72 -5.32 -0.51
N ILE A 224 -29.76 -6.08 -0.83
CA ILE A 224 -30.50 -5.94 -2.11
C ILE A 224 -31.71 -5.06 -1.86
N ASN A 225 -31.80 -3.97 -2.61
CA ASN A 225 -32.94 -3.05 -2.57
C ASN A 225 -33.43 -2.79 -4.01
N ASN A 226 -34.71 -3.15 -4.28
CA ASN A 226 -35.31 -3.04 -5.61
C ASN A 226 -34.46 -3.69 -6.72
N GLY A 227 -33.90 -4.89 -6.46
CA GLY A 227 -33.07 -5.63 -7.40
C GLY A 227 -31.68 -5.01 -7.63
N LYS A 228 -31.20 -4.13 -6.76
CA LYS A 228 -29.87 -3.51 -6.85
C LYS A 228 -29.08 -3.72 -5.58
N TYR A 229 -27.79 -3.96 -5.73
CA TYR A 229 -26.86 -3.96 -4.61
C TYR A 229 -26.65 -2.56 -4.06
N ILE A 230 -26.71 -2.42 -2.75
CA ILE A 230 -26.37 -1.20 -2.01
C ILE A 230 -25.55 -1.58 -0.79
N ARG A 231 -24.61 -0.73 -0.39
CA ARG A 231 -23.82 -0.94 0.83
C ARG A 231 -24.72 -1.05 2.06
N GLU A 232 -24.42 -2.04 2.89
CA GLU A 232 -25.21 -2.33 4.08
C GLU A 232 -25.11 -1.19 5.11
N ARG A 233 -26.22 -0.99 5.84
CA ARG A 233 -26.35 0.02 6.90
C ARG A 233 -26.77 -0.63 8.20
N ASP A 234 -26.35 -0.04 9.30
CA ASP A 234 -26.81 -0.42 10.62
C ASP A 234 -28.27 0.01 10.86
N LYS A 235 -28.80 -0.34 12.04
CA LYS A 235 -30.17 0.02 12.48
C LYS A 235 -30.45 1.53 12.55
N ASP A 236 -29.38 2.34 12.65
CA ASP A 236 -29.45 3.80 12.71
C ASP A 236 -29.26 4.45 11.33
N GLY A 237 -29.16 3.63 10.27
CA GLY A 237 -28.98 4.05 8.87
C GLY A 237 -27.57 4.46 8.51
N LYS A 238 -26.58 4.25 9.38
CA LYS A 238 -25.16 4.52 9.11
C LYS A 238 -24.57 3.35 8.31
N LEU A 239 -23.73 3.66 7.33
CA LEU A 239 -22.96 2.62 6.60
C LEU A 239 -22.13 1.78 7.57
N LEU A 240 -22.19 0.46 7.42
CA LEU A 240 -21.22 -0.42 8.04
C LEU A 240 -19.83 -0.13 7.47
N PRO A 241 -18.76 -0.36 8.24
CA PRO A 241 -17.42 -0.19 7.73
C PRO A 241 -17.12 -1.23 6.63
N GLU A 242 -16.28 -0.86 5.69
CA GLU A 242 -15.69 -1.75 4.71
C GLU A 242 -14.70 -2.73 5.35
N HIS A 243 -14.48 -3.85 4.69
CA HIS A 243 -13.36 -4.72 4.95
C HIS A 243 -12.19 -4.29 4.07
N ASN A 244 -11.01 -4.18 4.67
CA ASN A 244 -9.78 -3.85 3.98
C ASN A 244 -8.86 -5.08 3.99
N TRP A 245 -8.72 -5.74 2.84
CA TRP A 245 -7.87 -6.93 2.69
C TRP A 245 -6.66 -6.60 1.84
N VAL A 246 -5.48 -6.96 2.31
CA VAL A 246 -4.21 -6.54 1.70
C VAL A 246 -3.24 -7.71 1.53
N TRP A 247 -2.32 -7.57 0.59
CA TRP A 247 -1.24 -8.54 0.41
C TRP A 247 -0.24 -8.49 1.58
N SER A 248 0.29 -7.32 1.93
CA SER A 248 1.23 -7.13 3.04
C SER A 248 0.55 -6.32 4.15
N PRO A 249 0.27 -6.93 5.32
CA PRO A 249 -0.54 -6.27 6.36
C PRO A 249 0.19 -5.09 7.01
N GLN A 250 -0.59 -4.09 7.40
CA GLN A 250 -0.12 -2.82 7.98
C GLN A 250 -0.08 -2.86 9.51
N GLY A 251 -0.87 -3.74 10.14
CA GLY A 251 -1.07 -3.76 11.59
C GLY A 251 -2.03 -2.69 12.11
N ALA A 252 -2.68 -1.94 11.22
CA ALA A 252 -3.65 -0.89 11.52
C ALA A 252 -4.58 -0.69 10.31
N ILE A 253 -5.76 -0.10 10.52
CA ILE A 253 -6.66 0.32 9.43
C ILE A 253 -6.10 1.62 8.84
N ASP A 254 -5.04 1.49 8.06
CA ASP A 254 -4.36 2.58 7.38
C ASP A 254 -3.54 2.04 6.20
N MET A 255 -4.04 2.16 4.98
CA MET A 255 -3.35 1.68 3.79
C MET A 255 -2.09 2.49 3.48
N HIS A 256 -2.02 3.75 3.94
CA HIS A 256 -0.96 4.71 3.68
C HIS A 256 0.23 4.59 4.65
N MET A 257 0.70 3.35 4.85
CA MET A 257 1.88 3.02 5.68
C MET A 257 2.93 2.29 4.82
N PRO A 258 3.64 2.99 3.92
CA PRO A 258 4.55 2.37 2.95
C PRO A 258 5.67 1.54 3.58
N GLU A 259 6.02 1.80 4.83
CA GLU A 259 7.01 1.03 5.58
C GLU A 259 6.62 -0.44 5.82
N PHE A 260 5.34 -0.78 5.65
CA PHE A 260 4.81 -2.16 5.76
C PHE A 260 4.44 -2.78 4.42
N TRP A 261 4.45 -2.00 3.32
CA TRP A 261 4.17 -2.55 2.00
C TRP A 261 5.18 -3.60 1.61
N GLY A 262 4.76 -4.56 0.81
CA GLY A 262 5.62 -5.63 0.34
C GLY A 262 6.76 -5.11 -0.54
N TYR A 263 7.76 -5.95 -0.73
CA TYR A 263 8.85 -5.71 -1.66
C TYR A 263 8.64 -6.47 -2.95
N VAL A 264 8.76 -5.80 -4.07
CA VAL A 264 8.79 -6.42 -5.41
C VAL A 264 10.16 -6.20 -6.02
N LYS A 265 10.87 -7.31 -6.30
CA LYS A 265 12.12 -7.31 -7.05
C LYS A 265 11.83 -7.57 -8.52
N PHE A 266 12.24 -6.67 -9.39
CA PHE A 266 12.20 -6.87 -10.84
C PHE A 266 13.45 -7.61 -11.29
N SER A 267 13.27 -8.78 -11.92
CA SER A 267 14.34 -9.68 -12.31
C SER A 267 14.25 -10.04 -13.79
N ASP A 268 15.40 -10.05 -14.47
CA ASP A 268 15.58 -10.51 -15.85
C ASP A 268 16.04 -11.97 -15.96
N LYS A 269 16.18 -12.66 -14.82
CA LYS A 269 16.49 -14.07 -14.78
C LYS A 269 15.31 -14.93 -15.22
N LYS A 270 15.57 -16.21 -15.46
CA LYS A 270 14.49 -17.18 -15.74
C LYS A 270 13.56 -17.33 -14.54
N PRO A 271 12.23 -17.47 -14.74
CA PRO A 271 11.28 -17.71 -13.68
C PRO A 271 11.73 -18.84 -12.74
N GLY A 272 11.63 -18.61 -11.44
CA GLY A 272 11.99 -19.57 -10.40
C GLY A 272 13.50 -19.71 -10.11
N THR A 273 14.37 -18.94 -10.76
CA THR A 273 15.84 -19.07 -10.57
C THR A 273 16.46 -17.93 -9.78
N ASP A 274 15.69 -16.93 -9.40
CA ASP A 274 16.18 -15.80 -8.59
C ASP A 274 15.73 -15.91 -7.14
N ASN A 275 16.49 -15.30 -6.24
CA ASN A 275 16.21 -15.22 -4.81
C ASN A 275 16.10 -13.77 -4.38
N PHE A 276 15.26 -13.53 -3.38
CA PHE A 276 15.10 -12.23 -2.78
C PHE A 276 14.83 -12.33 -1.29
N ALA A 277 15.45 -11.45 -0.54
CA ALA A 277 15.10 -11.16 0.84
C ALA A 277 14.98 -9.63 0.99
N PRO A 278 14.07 -9.13 1.83
CA PRO A 278 14.01 -7.70 2.16
C PRO A 278 15.38 -7.16 2.60
N PRO A 279 15.67 -5.87 2.32
CA PRO A 279 16.92 -5.25 2.75
C PRO A 279 17.12 -5.32 4.28
N ASP A 280 18.34 -5.57 4.74
CA ASP A 280 18.65 -5.68 6.17
C ASP A 280 18.33 -4.43 6.99
N ASP A 281 18.31 -3.27 6.32
CA ASP A 281 18.00 -1.98 6.94
C ASP A 281 16.50 -1.67 7.03
N ASP A 282 15.63 -2.52 6.48
CA ASP A 282 14.19 -2.37 6.57
C ASP A 282 13.69 -2.24 8.01
N LYS A 283 14.20 -3.09 8.90
CA LYS A 283 13.89 -3.03 10.34
C LYS A 283 14.20 -1.67 10.97
N ILE A 284 15.25 -0.98 10.51
CA ILE A 284 15.63 0.33 11.01
C ILE A 284 14.69 1.41 10.45
N ILE A 285 14.33 1.28 9.19
CA ILE A 285 13.37 2.16 8.51
C ILE A 285 12.00 2.10 9.20
N GLN A 286 11.49 0.89 9.47
CA GLN A 286 10.24 0.75 10.21
C GLN A 286 10.31 1.34 11.62
N ALA A 287 11.42 1.16 12.34
CA ALA A 287 11.62 1.73 13.66
C ALA A 287 11.65 3.28 13.62
N LEU A 288 12.26 3.86 12.58
CA LEU A 288 12.24 5.31 12.37
C LEU A 288 10.81 5.81 12.12
N PHE A 289 10.04 5.14 11.27
CA PHE A 289 8.64 5.52 11.03
C PHE A 289 7.77 5.33 12.27
N TYR A 290 8.02 4.31 13.08
CA TYR A 290 7.35 4.16 14.37
C TYR A 290 7.56 5.39 15.26
N LEU A 291 8.81 5.81 15.44
CA LEU A 291 9.13 7.00 16.23
C LEU A 291 8.63 8.30 15.60
N TYR A 292 8.71 8.42 14.29
CA TYR A 292 8.15 9.53 13.53
C TYR A 292 6.65 9.72 13.83
N LYS A 293 5.87 8.63 13.78
CA LYS A 293 4.43 8.67 14.11
C LYS A 293 4.18 9.02 15.57
N LYS A 294 5.03 8.55 16.49
CA LYS A 294 4.97 8.93 17.91
C LYS A 294 5.22 10.44 18.11
N GLU A 295 6.19 11.02 17.41
CA GLU A 295 6.44 12.46 17.45
C GLU A 295 5.29 13.30 16.87
N LYS A 296 4.69 12.85 15.77
CA LYS A 296 3.50 13.49 15.21
C LYS A 296 2.31 13.43 16.16
N ALA A 297 2.11 12.31 16.82
CA ALA A 297 1.06 12.15 17.84
C ALA A 297 1.33 13.04 19.07
N TYR A 298 2.59 13.13 19.51
CA TYR A 298 3.00 13.98 20.61
C TYR A 298 2.74 15.48 20.30
N LEU A 299 3.12 15.94 19.11
CA LEU A 299 2.80 17.28 18.64
C LEU A 299 1.30 17.58 18.73
N LYS A 300 0.47 16.64 18.25
CA LYS A 300 -0.99 16.80 18.26
C LYS A 300 -1.56 16.94 19.66
N LEU A 301 -0.97 16.28 20.66
CA LEU A 301 -1.42 16.31 22.05
C LEU A 301 -0.87 17.52 22.84
N HIS A 302 0.38 17.92 22.56
CA HIS A 302 1.13 18.87 23.38
C HIS A 302 1.43 20.20 22.68
N GLY A 303 1.17 20.31 21.37
CA GLY A 303 1.42 21.51 20.58
C GLY A 303 2.89 21.77 20.22
N ASN A 304 3.80 20.88 20.61
CA ASN A 304 5.23 20.94 20.31
C ASN A 304 5.83 19.54 20.15
N TYR A 305 6.98 19.44 19.52
CA TYR A 305 7.77 18.19 19.47
C TYR A 305 8.61 18.02 20.73
N THR A 306 9.02 16.77 21.03
CA THR A 306 9.90 16.48 22.16
C THR A 306 11.27 15.94 21.72
N LYS A 307 12.34 16.34 22.43
CA LYS A 307 13.66 15.70 22.32
C LYS A 307 13.86 14.51 23.26
N ASN A 308 12.87 14.26 24.13
CA ASN A 308 12.96 13.25 25.15
C ASN A 308 12.24 11.97 24.73
N ILE A 309 12.99 10.97 24.31
CA ILE A 309 12.45 9.68 23.83
C ILE A 309 11.54 8.97 24.87
N LYS A 310 11.72 9.26 26.17
CA LYS A 310 10.88 8.68 27.23
C LYS A 310 9.45 9.21 27.17
N GLU A 311 9.25 10.44 26.74
CA GLU A 311 7.93 11.05 26.58
C GLU A 311 7.14 10.44 25.42
N LEU A 312 7.82 9.77 24.50
CA LEU A 312 7.19 9.02 23.40
C LEU A 312 6.77 7.61 23.81
N GLU A 313 7.04 7.18 25.04
CA GLU A 313 6.72 5.83 25.55
C GLU A 313 7.18 4.75 24.56
N SER A 314 8.37 4.92 24.02
CA SER A 314 8.87 4.02 22.98
C SER A 314 9.51 2.74 23.57
N PRO A 315 9.38 1.58 22.89
CA PRO A 315 10.05 0.37 23.28
C PRO A 315 11.57 0.48 23.09
N MET A 316 12.29 -0.49 23.64
CA MET A 316 13.73 -0.64 23.40
C MET A 316 13.98 -1.17 21.97
N PHE A 317 14.88 -0.54 21.24
CA PHE A 317 15.28 -0.97 19.90
C PHE A 317 16.54 -1.83 19.97
N VAL A 318 16.50 -3.01 19.33
CA VAL A 318 17.63 -3.93 19.26
C VAL A 318 17.90 -4.25 17.79
N PHE A 319 19.09 -3.89 17.30
CA PHE A 319 19.56 -4.22 15.96
C PHE A 319 20.89 -4.98 16.05
N ASP A 320 21.00 -6.07 15.31
CA ASP A 320 22.20 -6.94 15.31
C ASP A 320 22.64 -7.35 16.74
N ASN A 321 21.67 -7.73 17.58
CA ASN A 321 21.84 -8.10 19.00
C ASN A 321 22.41 -6.99 19.89
N LYS A 322 22.34 -5.72 19.47
CA LYS A 322 22.78 -4.56 20.25
C LYS A 322 21.63 -3.59 20.48
N VAL A 323 21.53 -3.08 21.70
CA VAL A 323 20.61 -1.99 22.02
C VAL A 323 21.05 -0.75 21.26
N CYS A 324 20.11 -0.16 20.51
CA CYS A 324 20.33 1.07 19.75
C CYS A 324 19.37 2.15 20.28
N ASN A 325 19.91 3.14 20.96
CA ASN A 325 19.12 4.26 21.45
C ASN A 325 18.97 5.28 20.33
N PRO A 326 17.73 5.66 19.95
CA PRO A 326 17.52 6.76 19.02
C PRO A 326 17.86 8.08 19.68
N ALA A 327 18.25 9.07 18.87
CA ALA A 327 18.34 10.46 19.29
C ALA A 327 17.32 11.28 18.51
N ILE A 328 16.73 12.27 19.18
CA ILE A 328 15.79 13.22 18.59
C ILE A 328 16.42 14.61 18.66
N VAL A 329 16.46 15.29 17.53
CA VAL A 329 16.95 16.66 17.40
C VAL A 329 15.80 17.54 16.96
N ILE A 330 15.46 18.54 17.78
CA ILE A 330 14.45 19.52 17.40
C ILE A 330 15.13 20.60 16.55
N THR A 331 14.52 20.90 15.41
CA THR A 331 14.95 21.92 14.47
C THR A 331 14.02 23.14 14.53
N ASN A 332 14.34 24.21 13.81
CA ASN A 332 13.47 25.40 13.75
C ASN A 332 12.11 25.11 13.08
N PHE A 333 12.01 24.04 12.30
CA PHE A 333 10.82 23.74 11.50
C PHE A 333 10.20 22.37 11.80
N GLY A 334 10.84 21.57 12.68
CA GLY A 334 10.37 20.23 12.97
C GLY A 334 11.36 19.43 13.81
N PHE A 335 11.60 18.18 13.41
CA PHE A 335 12.51 17.29 14.10
C PHE A 335 13.31 16.41 13.13
N GLU A 336 14.39 15.84 13.64
CA GLU A 336 15.10 14.71 13.06
C GLU A 336 15.22 13.60 14.11
N ILE A 337 14.90 12.35 13.72
CA ILE A 337 15.12 11.16 14.55
C ILE A 337 16.22 10.34 13.89
N LEU A 338 17.18 9.90 14.69
CA LEU A 338 18.30 9.16 14.14
C LEU A 338 18.67 7.92 14.96
N PHE A 339 19.06 6.85 14.25
CA PHE A 339 19.76 5.71 14.79
C PHE A 339 21.22 5.72 14.32
N ASN A 340 22.15 5.64 15.28
CA ASN A 340 23.57 5.55 15.01
C ASN A 340 24.05 4.09 15.16
N LEU A 341 24.38 3.45 14.05
CA LEU A 341 24.95 2.10 14.02
C LEU A 341 26.48 2.17 13.94
N SER A 342 27.10 2.52 15.05
CA SER A 342 28.55 2.78 15.12
C SER A 342 29.39 1.61 14.61
N SER A 343 28.96 0.36 14.84
CA SER A 343 29.66 -0.84 14.33
C SER A 343 29.72 -0.90 12.79
N LYS A 344 28.75 -0.29 12.11
CA LYS A 344 28.68 -0.25 10.64
C LYS A 344 29.13 1.11 10.06
N ARG A 345 29.42 2.10 10.92
CA ARG A 345 29.67 3.49 10.53
C ARG A 345 28.54 4.07 9.67
N ILE A 346 27.31 3.79 10.07
CA ILE A 346 26.11 4.23 9.35
C ILE A 346 25.17 4.91 10.34
N LYS A 347 24.63 6.06 9.91
CA LYS A 347 23.55 6.77 10.56
C LYS A 347 22.33 6.76 9.65
N TYR A 348 21.18 6.40 10.20
CA TYR A 348 19.87 6.56 9.56
C TYR A 348 19.15 7.70 10.21
N VAL A 349 18.55 8.58 9.41
CA VAL A 349 17.86 9.79 9.88
C VAL A 349 16.52 9.88 9.17
N ILE A 350 15.45 10.18 9.90
CA ILE A 350 14.16 10.59 9.35
C ILE A 350 13.84 12.00 9.82
N ASN A 351 13.34 12.86 8.94
CA ASN A 351 12.90 14.21 9.33
C ASN A 351 11.38 14.30 9.48
N GLU A 352 10.87 15.46 9.88
CA GLU A 352 9.46 15.75 10.11
C GLU A 352 8.56 15.58 8.88
N LYS A 353 9.13 15.45 7.69
CA LYS A 353 8.43 15.19 6.41
C LYS A 353 8.50 13.73 5.96
N GLY A 354 9.13 12.85 6.75
CA GLY A 354 9.26 11.44 6.41
C GLY A 354 10.38 11.13 5.40
N PHE A 355 11.27 12.08 5.09
CA PHE A 355 12.46 11.81 4.28
C PHE A 355 13.50 11.05 5.09
N ILE A 356 14.02 9.98 4.50
CA ILE A 356 15.04 9.15 5.12
C ILE A 356 16.40 9.42 4.47
N LYS A 357 17.41 9.56 5.31
CA LYS A 357 18.81 9.63 4.89
C LYS A 357 19.61 8.49 5.52
N LYS A 358 20.43 7.85 4.71
CA LYS A 358 21.45 6.89 5.12
C LYS A 358 22.82 7.51 4.90
N VAL A 359 23.52 7.84 5.97
CA VAL A 359 24.82 8.53 5.96
C VAL A 359 25.89 7.58 6.44
N ARG A 360 26.94 7.39 5.67
CA ARG A 360 28.17 6.70 6.09
C ARG A 360 29.18 7.73 6.55
N TYR A 361 29.96 7.43 7.60
CA TYR A 361 30.97 8.33 8.18
C TYR A 361 32.21 7.57 8.68
#